data_4081b3b0a7ab855a2a03faf063aa2713
#
_entry.id   4081b3b0a7ab855a2a03faf063aa2713
#
_cell.length_a   1.000
_cell.length_b   1.000
_cell.length_c   1.000
_cell.angle_alpha   90.00
_cell.angle_beta   90.00
_cell.angle_gamma   90.00
#
_symmetry.space_group_name_H-M   'P 1'
#
loop_
_entity.id
_entity.type
_entity.pdbx_description
1 polymer ?
#
loop_
_entity_poly.entity_id
_entity_poly.type
_entity_poly.pdbx_seq_one_letter_code
_entity_poly.pdbx_strand_id
1 'polypeptide(L)'
;SYFNDKRIALVIGNADYSDSYGYGNLENPVNDAELMTLVLEKAGFEVSYVKDANDADFIQTLAEFRNQISSAGKNVTALFYYSGHGMQVDGQNYLVPINANIQNEADLQLENISTRRIMNIFAENLNGTNIIILDACRNNPFERNFLRSSENGLSVMSAPKGTYIAYSTAPGELAADGTGGNSIFTKQLAENLLVEGITIEEVFKLTRRQVAEQTNNKQIPWSSSSLLDDFYFIQ
;
A
#
# COMPACT_ATOMS: atom_id res chain seq x y z
N SER A 1 1.08 -26.52 11.76
CA SER A 1 0.81 -25.12 11.38
C SER A 1 1.21 -24.26 12.56
N TYR A 2 2.31 -23.54 12.42
CA TYR A 2 2.87 -22.67 13.48
C TYR A 2 2.14 -21.32 13.57
N PHE A 3 1.20 -21.04 12.66
CA PHE A 3 0.42 -19.80 12.71
C PHE A 3 -0.95 -20.09 13.33
N ASN A 4 -1.16 -19.60 14.53
CA ASN A 4 -2.44 -19.70 15.24
C ASN A 4 -3.43 -18.60 14.78
N ASP A 5 -3.00 -17.70 13.91
CA ASP A 5 -3.77 -16.60 13.39
C ASP A 5 -4.13 -16.82 11.90
N LYS A 6 -5.35 -16.48 11.55
CA LYS A 6 -5.75 -16.45 10.14
C LYS A 6 -5.15 -15.21 9.50
N ARG A 7 -4.48 -15.39 8.34
CA ARG A 7 -3.80 -14.33 7.59
C ARG A 7 -4.56 -14.05 6.30
N ILE A 8 -5.03 -12.83 6.13
CA ILE A 8 -5.82 -12.38 4.98
C ILE A 8 -5.15 -11.16 4.36
N ALA A 9 -4.94 -11.17 3.06
CA ALA A 9 -4.36 -10.03 2.35
C ALA A 9 -5.22 -9.61 1.16
N LEU A 10 -5.30 -8.30 0.95
CA LEU A 10 -5.77 -7.68 -0.29
C LEU A 10 -4.59 -6.99 -0.97
N VAL A 11 -4.33 -7.36 -2.22
CA VAL A 11 -3.23 -6.85 -3.03
C VAL A 11 -3.79 -6.23 -4.30
N ILE A 12 -3.52 -4.94 -4.52
CA ILE A 12 -4.01 -4.20 -5.69
C ILE A 12 -2.82 -3.59 -6.43
N GLY A 13 -2.75 -3.81 -7.75
CA GLY A 13 -1.79 -3.20 -8.66
C GLY A 13 -2.49 -2.47 -9.80
N ASN A 14 -2.38 -1.14 -9.85
CA ASN A 14 -2.99 -0.29 -10.86
C ASN A 14 -1.92 0.31 -11.77
N ALA A 15 -1.91 -0.07 -13.05
CA ALA A 15 -0.93 0.34 -14.06
C ALA A 15 -1.55 0.95 -15.30
N ASP A 16 -2.68 0.43 -15.78
CA ASP A 16 -3.33 0.90 -16.99
C ASP A 16 -4.34 2.02 -16.71
N TYR A 17 -3.85 3.25 -16.74
CA TYR A 17 -4.65 4.46 -16.54
C TYR A 17 -5.14 5.08 -17.86
N SER A 18 -5.23 4.31 -18.94
CA SER A 18 -5.67 4.81 -20.26
C SER A 18 -7.08 5.38 -20.28
N ASP A 19 -7.95 4.89 -19.39
CA ASP A 19 -9.32 5.39 -19.20
C ASP A 19 -9.43 6.57 -18.21
N SER A 20 -8.30 6.97 -17.58
CA SER A 20 -8.28 8.11 -16.68
C SER A 20 -8.08 9.43 -17.42
N TYR A 21 -8.49 10.52 -16.80
CA TYR A 21 -8.12 11.86 -17.21
C TYR A 21 -7.11 12.46 -16.22
N GLY A 22 -5.90 12.75 -16.73
CA GLY A 22 -4.83 13.38 -15.97
C GLY A 22 -3.75 12.46 -15.43
N TYR A 23 -3.97 11.12 -15.39
CA TYR A 23 -2.96 10.15 -15.00
C TYR A 23 -2.41 9.38 -16.20
N GLY A 24 -1.10 9.14 -16.21
CA GLY A 24 -0.43 8.30 -17.21
C GLY A 24 -0.30 6.86 -16.73
N ASN A 25 -0.12 5.95 -17.69
CA ASN A 25 0.17 4.55 -17.41
C ASN A 25 1.47 4.38 -16.64
N LEU A 26 1.55 3.33 -15.85
CA LEU A 26 2.71 2.92 -15.07
C LEU A 26 3.19 1.53 -15.53
N GLU A 27 4.49 1.26 -15.40
CA GLU A 27 5.06 -0.01 -15.86
C GLU A 27 5.02 -1.11 -14.79
N ASN A 28 5.31 -0.76 -13.54
CA ASN A 28 5.63 -1.72 -12.49
C ASN A 28 4.48 -2.20 -11.60
N PRO A 29 3.37 -1.46 -11.36
CA PRO A 29 2.43 -1.78 -10.29
C PRO A 29 1.80 -3.17 -10.38
N VAL A 30 1.49 -3.65 -11.57
CA VAL A 30 0.92 -4.99 -11.77
C VAL A 30 1.94 -6.07 -11.43
N ASN A 31 3.17 -5.92 -11.91
CA ASN A 31 4.26 -6.86 -11.59
C ASN A 31 4.58 -6.85 -10.09
N ASP A 32 4.54 -5.68 -9.45
CA ASP A 32 4.74 -5.52 -8.01
C ASP A 32 3.66 -6.26 -7.22
N ALA A 33 2.40 -6.09 -7.61
CA ALA A 33 1.28 -6.77 -6.97
C ALA A 33 1.33 -8.30 -7.18
N GLU A 34 1.73 -8.78 -8.35
CA GLU A 34 1.93 -10.20 -8.62
C GLU A 34 3.05 -10.79 -7.75
N LEU A 35 4.19 -10.09 -7.65
CA LEU A 35 5.30 -10.49 -6.79
C LEU A 35 4.89 -10.53 -5.32
N MET A 36 4.18 -9.50 -4.84
CA MET A 36 3.68 -9.45 -3.45
C MET A 36 2.67 -10.55 -3.17
N THR A 37 1.79 -10.88 -4.12
CA THR A 37 0.86 -12.01 -4.00
C THR A 37 1.61 -13.31 -3.74
N LEU A 38 2.62 -13.62 -4.57
CA LEU A 38 3.41 -14.84 -4.44
C LEU A 38 4.15 -14.95 -3.09
N VAL A 39 4.74 -13.86 -2.61
CA VAL A 39 5.48 -13.90 -1.33
C VAL A 39 4.56 -13.93 -0.13
N LEU A 40 3.41 -13.26 -0.19
CA LEU A 40 2.42 -13.30 0.89
C LEU A 40 1.76 -14.67 1.01
N GLU A 41 1.46 -15.35 -0.11
CA GLU A 41 0.99 -16.73 -0.09
C GLU A 41 2.01 -17.68 0.58
N LYS A 42 3.32 -17.51 0.27
CA LYS A 42 4.40 -18.24 0.97
C LYS A 42 4.46 -17.93 2.46
N ALA A 43 4.12 -16.72 2.85
CA ALA A 43 4.03 -16.30 4.25
C ALA A 43 2.68 -16.69 4.92
N GLY A 44 1.88 -17.55 4.28
CA GLY A 44 0.65 -18.12 4.84
C GLY A 44 -0.58 -17.23 4.74
N PHE A 45 -0.56 -16.19 3.93
CA PHE A 45 -1.74 -15.35 3.67
C PHE A 45 -2.66 -15.99 2.63
N GLU A 46 -3.96 -15.88 2.89
CA GLU A 46 -5.00 -16.03 1.88
C GLU A 46 -5.11 -14.69 1.13
N VAL A 47 -4.69 -14.66 -0.14
CA VAL A 47 -4.54 -13.42 -0.89
C VAL A 47 -5.67 -13.23 -1.90
N SER A 48 -6.33 -12.06 -1.83
CA SER A 48 -7.17 -11.54 -2.91
C SER A 48 -6.34 -10.57 -3.75
N TYR A 49 -6.10 -10.90 -5.01
CA TYR A 49 -5.34 -10.07 -5.94
C TYR A 49 -6.26 -9.39 -6.95
N VAL A 50 -6.09 -8.08 -7.12
CA VAL A 50 -6.83 -7.27 -8.10
C VAL A 50 -5.86 -6.47 -8.96
N LYS A 51 -6.03 -6.62 -10.28
CA LYS A 51 -5.28 -5.91 -11.30
C LYS A 51 -6.14 -4.82 -11.90
N ASP A 52 -5.58 -3.63 -12.04
CA ASP A 52 -6.19 -2.50 -12.75
C ASP A 52 -7.64 -2.23 -12.28
N ALA A 53 -7.78 -2.00 -10.97
CA ALA A 53 -9.07 -1.74 -10.35
C ALA A 53 -9.61 -0.36 -10.73
N ASN A 54 -10.81 -0.31 -11.34
CA ASN A 54 -11.59 0.90 -11.46
C ASN A 54 -12.22 1.28 -10.10
N ASP A 55 -12.95 2.38 -10.03
CA ASP A 55 -13.58 2.86 -8.80
C ASP A 55 -14.58 1.86 -8.20
N ALA A 56 -15.41 1.23 -9.02
CA ALA A 56 -16.40 0.24 -8.59
C ALA A 56 -15.73 -1.04 -8.10
N ASP A 57 -14.74 -1.55 -8.83
CA ASP A 57 -13.94 -2.73 -8.44
C ASP A 57 -13.22 -2.47 -7.12
N PHE A 58 -12.63 -1.29 -6.95
CA PHE A 58 -11.91 -0.91 -5.74
C PHE A 58 -12.84 -0.91 -4.52
N ILE A 59 -14.03 -0.30 -4.63
CA ILE A 59 -15.02 -0.24 -3.55
C ILE A 59 -15.55 -1.64 -3.22
N GLN A 60 -15.89 -2.44 -4.24
CA GLN A 60 -16.37 -3.81 -4.05
C GLN A 60 -15.32 -4.68 -3.34
N THR A 61 -14.08 -4.62 -3.80
CA THR A 61 -12.99 -5.44 -3.24
C THR A 61 -12.67 -5.05 -1.79
N LEU A 62 -12.74 -3.78 -1.44
CA LEU A 62 -12.60 -3.34 -0.04
C LEU A 62 -13.75 -3.86 0.84
N ALA A 63 -14.99 -3.89 0.32
CA ALA A 63 -16.13 -4.45 1.06
C ALA A 63 -15.98 -5.97 1.26
N GLU A 64 -15.52 -6.70 0.26
CA GLU A 64 -15.22 -8.14 0.34
C GLU A 64 -14.10 -8.42 1.36
N PHE A 65 -13.02 -7.63 1.34
CA PHE A 65 -11.90 -7.73 2.29
C PHE A 65 -12.37 -7.51 3.73
N ARG A 66 -13.20 -6.47 3.97
CA ARG A 66 -13.83 -6.25 5.28
C ARG A 66 -14.65 -7.45 5.74
N ASN A 67 -15.47 -8.03 4.84
CA ASN A 67 -16.29 -9.20 5.16
C ASN A 67 -15.45 -10.43 5.46
N GLN A 68 -14.36 -10.66 4.74
CA GLN A 68 -13.42 -11.76 4.99
C GLN A 68 -12.79 -11.63 6.40
N ILE A 69 -12.33 -10.44 6.77
CA ILE A 69 -11.78 -10.17 8.11
C ILE A 69 -12.83 -10.44 9.18
N SER A 70 -14.04 -9.87 9.04
CA SER A 70 -15.13 -10.04 10.00
C SER A 70 -15.55 -11.50 10.18
N SER A 71 -15.58 -12.27 9.10
CA SER A 71 -15.96 -13.69 9.11
C SER A 71 -14.88 -14.61 9.65
N ALA A 72 -13.62 -14.18 9.63
CA ALA A 72 -12.48 -14.98 10.09
C ALA A 72 -12.38 -15.04 11.63
N GLY A 73 -13.12 -14.20 12.34
CA GLY A 73 -13.20 -14.21 13.80
C GLY A 73 -12.16 -13.34 14.48
N LYS A 74 -11.61 -13.82 15.60
CA LYS A 74 -10.63 -13.08 16.41
C LYS A 74 -9.20 -13.43 15.99
N ASN A 75 -8.26 -12.54 16.27
CA ASN A 75 -6.82 -12.72 16.01
C ASN A 75 -6.49 -12.89 14.51
N VAL A 76 -7.08 -12.05 13.67
CA VAL A 76 -6.81 -12.03 12.23
C VAL A 76 -5.63 -11.12 11.96
N THR A 77 -4.64 -11.59 11.19
CA THR A 77 -3.65 -10.71 10.56
C THR A 77 -4.20 -10.28 9.21
N ALA A 78 -4.52 -8.99 9.08
CA ALA A 78 -5.05 -8.38 7.87
C ALA A 78 -4.00 -7.48 7.21
N LEU A 79 -3.70 -7.72 5.93
CA LEU A 79 -2.72 -6.95 5.17
C LEU A 79 -3.35 -6.32 3.93
N PHE A 80 -3.11 -5.04 3.72
CA PHE A 80 -3.44 -4.32 2.51
C PHE A 80 -2.17 -3.84 1.82
N TYR A 81 -1.98 -4.22 0.56
CA TYR A 81 -0.90 -3.75 -0.30
C TYR A 81 -1.48 -3.04 -1.52
N TYR A 82 -0.92 -1.90 -1.85
CA TYR A 82 -1.25 -1.15 -3.05
C TYR A 82 -0.01 -0.65 -3.78
N SER A 83 0.05 -0.87 -5.09
CA SER A 83 0.98 -0.22 -6.01
C SER A 83 0.21 0.47 -7.13
N GLY A 84 0.51 1.75 -7.39
CA GLY A 84 -0.19 2.59 -8.35
C GLY A 84 -0.01 4.08 -8.10
N HIS A 85 -0.82 4.91 -8.76
CA HIS A 85 -0.85 6.33 -8.43
C HIS A 85 -1.49 6.57 -7.06
N GLY A 86 -0.88 7.47 -6.31
CA GLY A 86 -1.39 7.98 -5.05
C GLY A 86 -1.16 9.48 -4.96
N MET A 87 -1.94 10.15 -4.13
CA MET A 87 -1.84 11.59 -3.92
C MET A 87 -2.32 11.97 -2.53
N GLN A 88 -1.96 13.16 -2.09
CA GLN A 88 -2.55 13.76 -0.91
C GLN A 88 -3.27 15.06 -1.25
N VAL A 89 -4.33 15.34 -0.51
CA VAL A 89 -5.07 16.61 -0.51
C VAL A 89 -5.36 16.97 0.94
N ASP A 90 -4.90 18.12 1.39
CA ASP A 90 -5.10 18.60 2.77
C ASP A 90 -4.66 17.57 3.84
N GLY A 91 -3.52 16.91 3.62
CA GLY A 91 -2.97 15.88 4.52
C GLY A 91 -3.71 14.55 4.51
N GLN A 92 -4.73 14.37 3.66
CA GLN A 92 -5.44 13.11 3.47
C GLN A 92 -4.93 12.40 2.22
N ASN A 93 -4.56 11.12 2.38
CA ASN A 93 -4.10 10.29 1.27
C ASN A 93 -5.25 9.65 0.48
N TYR A 94 -5.04 9.57 -0.82
CA TYR A 94 -5.95 8.97 -1.79
C TYR A 94 -5.19 8.01 -2.70
N LEU A 95 -5.82 6.88 -3.01
CA LEU A 95 -5.38 5.92 -4.00
C LEU A 95 -6.22 6.09 -5.27
N VAL A 96 -5.59 5.99 -6.42
CA VAL A 96 -6.19 6.39 -7.70
C VAL A 96 -6.71 5.15 -8.45
N PRO A 97 -8.05 5.04 -8.68
CA PRO A 97 -8.60 4.06 -9.60
C PRO A 97 -8.14 4.30 -11.04
N ILE A 98 -8.11 3.25 -11.87
CA ILE A 98 -7.62 3.37 -13.25
C ILE A 98 -8.49 4.27 -14.14
N ASN A 99 -9.73 4.51 -13.77
CA ASN A 99 -10.72 5.32 -14.49
C ASN A 99 -10.98 6.70 -13.84
N ALA A 100 -10.15 7.16 -12.92
CA ALA A 100 -10.34 8.44 -12.25
C ALA A 100 -10.37 9.60 -13.26
N ASN A 101 -11.42 10.42 -13.21
CA ASN A 101 -11.65 11.53 -14.14
C ASN A 101 -11.55 12.88 -13.41
N ILE A 102 -10.33 13.41 -13.34
CA ILE A 102 -10.02 14.64 -12.61
C ILE A 102 -10.02 15.83 -13.57
N GLN A 103 -11.03 16.66 -13.53
CA GLN A 103 -11.15 17.88 -14.34
C GLN A 103 -10.99 19.15 -13.50
N ASN A 104 -11.23 19.07 -12.19
CA ASN A 104 -11.10 20.18 -11.24
C ASN A 104 -10.70 19.68 -9.85
N GLU A 105 -10.40 20.60 -8.94
CA GLU A 105 -9.93 20.26 -7.58
C GLU A 105 -10.94 19.43 -6.77
N ALA A 106 -12.24 19.67 -6.94
CA ALA A 106 -13.27 18.92 -6.22
C ALA A 106 -13.29 17.43 -6.63
N ASP A 107 -12.96 17.12 -7.87
CA ASP A 107 -12.90 15.75 -8.38
C ASP A 107 -11.82 14.91 -7.67
N LEU A 108 -10.76 15.54 -7.16
CA LEU A 108 -9.67 14.84 -6.46
C LEU A 108 -10.18 13.99 -5.29
N GLN A 109 -11.15 14.49 -4.55
CA GLN A 109 -11.72 13.75 -3.42
C GLN A 109 -12.86 12.82 -3.84
N LEU A 110 -13.57 13.14 -4.91
CA LEU A 110 -14.73 12.38 -5.38
C LEU A 110 -14.33 11.15 -6.20
N GLU A 111 -13.33 11.30 -7.06
CA GLU A 111 -12.90 10.29 -8.03
C GLU A 111 -11.83 9.32 -7.47
N ASN A 112 -11.27 9.60 -6.28
CA ASN A 112 -10.20 8.81 -5.69
C ASN A 112 -10.64 8.10 -4.41
N ILE A 113 -9.96 7.03 -4.08
CA ILE A 113 -10.24 6.20 -2.89
C ILE A 113 -9.44 6.73 -1.71
N SER A 114 -10.13 7.32 -0.73
CA SER A 114 -9.50 7.75 0.52
C SER A 114 -8.94 6.56 1.31
N THR A 115 -7.68 6.63 1.73
CA THR A 115 -7.06 5.63 2.61
C THR A 115 -7.77 5.50 3.95
N ARG A 116 -8.58 6.48 4.34
CA ARG A 116 -9.44 6.40 5.54
C ARG A 116 -10.40 5.21 5.48
N ARG A 117 -10.84 4.79 4.29
CA ARG A 117 -11.69 3.60 4.13
C ARG A 117 -10.98 2.34 4.62
N ILE A 118 -9.68 2.19 4.29
CA ILE A 118 -8.85 1.07 4.72
C ILE A 118 -8.61 1.15 6.22
N MET A 119 -8.31 2.34 6.73
CA MET A 119 -8.11 2.56 8.17
C MET A 119 -9.36 2.21 8.99
N ASN A 120 -10.56 2.51 8.47
CA ASN A 120 -11.81 2.15 9.13
C ASN A 120 -12.03 0.62 9.17
N ILE A 121 -11.67 -0.10 8.09
CA ILE A 121 -11.71 -1.58 8.07
C ILE A 121 -10.79 -2.13 9.18
N PHE A 122 -9.59 -1.61 9.30
CA PHE A 122 -8.62 -2.06 10.31
C PHE A 122 -9.01 -1.64 11.73
N ALA A 123 -9.67 -0.51 11.90
CA ALA A 123 -10.20 -0.09 13.20
C ALA A 123 -11.27 -1.06 13.75
N GLU A 124 -11.94 -1.83 12.89
CA GLU A 124 -12.87 -2.88 13.29
C GLU A 124 -12.19 -4.19 13.68
N ASN A 125 -10.94 -4.44 13.24
CA ASN A 125 -10.14 -5.61 13.59
C ASN A 125 -9.36 -5.40 14.91
N LEU A 126 -10.08 -5.14 15.99
CA LEU A 126 -9.55 -4.65 17.28
C LEU A 126 -8.51 -5.54 17.96
N ASN A 127 -8.58 -6.85 17.73
CA ASN A 127 -7.72 -7.85 18.40
C ASN A 127 -6.73 -8.51 17.42
N GLY A 128 -6.65 -7.99 16.20
CA GLY A 128 -5.77 -8.51 15.16
C GLY A 128 -4.54 -7.63 14.94
N THR A 129 -3.70 -8.11 14.06
CA THR A 129 -2.56 -7.35 13.50
C THR A 129 -2.97 -6.79 12.16
N ASN A 130 -2.79 -5.49 11.95
CA ASN A 130 -3.11 -4.83 10.69
C ASN A 130 -1.84 -4.30 10.03
N ILE A 131 -1.70 -4.51 8.74
CA ILE A 131 -0.52 -4.10 7.98
C ILE A 131 -0.97 -3.37 6.71
N ILE A 132 -0.49 -2.14 6.51
CA ILE A 132 -0.71 -1.36 5.29
C ILE A 132 0.63 -1.13 4.63
N ILE A 133 0.74 -1.45 3.35
CA ILE A 133 1.95 -1.24 2.54
C ILE A 133 1.55 -0.45 1.29
N LEU A 134 2.09 0.76 1.16
CA LEU A 134 1.77 1.68 0.07
C LEU A 134 3.01 1.95 -0.79
N ASP A 135 3.02 1.42 -1.99
CA ASP A 135 3.98 1.75 -3.05
C ASP A 135 3.31 2.70 -4.06
N ALA A 136 2.97 3.90 -3.59
CA ALA A 136 2.05 4.80 -4.26
C ALA A 136 2.49 6.28 -4.25
N CYS A 137 3.77 6.56 -4.13
CA CYS A 137 4.25 7.94 -4.08
C CYS A 137 4.71 8.40 -5.46
N ARG A 138 3.83 9.05 -6.19
CA ARG A 138 4.08 9.53 -7.55
C ARG A 138 3.76 11.01 -7.67
N ASN A 139 4.31 11.65 -8.71
CA ASN A 139 4.01 13.05 -9.02
C ASN A 139 2.50 13.25 -9.12
N ASN A 140 1.99 14.27 -8.43
CA ASN A 140 0.65 14.73 -8.67
C ASN A 140 0.62 15.47 -10.02
N PRO A 141 -0.04 14.94 -11.07
CA PRO A 141 -0.06 15.58 -12.39
C PRO A 141 -0.81 16.93 -12.40
N PHE A 142 -1.59 17.19 -11.32
CA PHE A 142 -2.41 18.40 -11.19
C PHE A 142 -1.75 19.53 -10.41
N GLU A 143 -0.55 19.30 -9.86
CA GLU A 143 0.18 20.26 -9.01
C GLU A 143 0.33 21.63 -9.67
N ARG A 144 0.50 21.69 -11.00
CA ARG A 144 0.64 22.95 -11.73
C ARG A 144 -0.68 23.66 -12.06
N ASN A 145 -1.79 22.91 -12.06
CA ASN A 145 -3.05 23.41 -12.63
C ASN A 145 -4.09 23.81 -11.57
N PHE A 146 -4.18 23.10 -10.45
CA PHE A 146 -5.31 23.25 -9.51
C PHE A 146 -4.89 23.47 -8.05
N LEU A 147 -3.72 23.02 -7.62
CA LEU A 147 -3.40 22.93 -6.20
C LEU A 147 -2.28 23.90 -5.80
N ARG A 148 -2.65 24.93 -5.06
CA ARG A 148 -1.68 25.74 -4.31
C ARG A 148 -1.23 25.03 -3.01
N SER A 149 -1.86 23.93 -2.62
CA SER A 149 -1.70 23.24 -1.33
C SER A 149 -1.36 21.75 -1.44
N SER A 150 -1.15 21.17 -2.64
CA SER A 150 -0.73 19.78 -2.75
C SER A 150 0.76 19.66 -2.53
N GLU A 151 1.12 19.02 -1.45
CA GLU A 151 2.48 18.52 -1.24
C GLU A 151 2.68 17.25 -2.06
N ASN A 152 3.90 17.04 -2.58
CA ASN A 152 4.27 15.82 -3.30
C ASN A 152 4.23 14.60 -2.37
N GLY A 153 3.95 13.43 -2.91
CA GLY A 153 3.96 12.17 -2.17
C GLY A 153 2.74 11.97 -1.26
N LEU A 154 2.84 11.00 -0.37
CA LEU A 154 1.82 10.70 0.63
C LEU A 154 2.16 11.32 1.99
N SER A 155 1.12 11.69 2.75
CA SER A 155 1.28 12.17 4.12
C SER A 155 1.33 11.02 5.13
N VAL A 156 1.91 11.26 6.31
CA VAL A 156 1.90 10.31 7.42
C VAL A 156 0.48 10.11 7.92
N MET A 157 0.03 8.86 8.00
CA MET A 157 -1.25 8.50 8.62
C MET A 157 -1.04 8.11 10.08
N SER A 158 -1.98 8.50 10.95
CA SER A 158 -2.04 7.97 12.31
C SER A 158 -2.51 6.52 12.26
N ALA A 159 -1.67 5.61 12.73
CA ALA A 159 -1.98 4.19 12.79
C ALA A 159 -3.04 3.91 13.87
N PRO A 160 -4.17 3.23 13.56
CA PRO A 160 -5.01 2.63 14.58
C PRO A 160 -4.22 1.67 15.45
N LYS A 161 -4.72 1.36 16.66
CA LYS A 161 -4.08 0.36 17.53
C LYS A 161 -3.85 -0.97 16.80
N GLY A 162 -2.67 -1.55 16.94
CA GLY A 162 -2.33 -2.83 16.33
C GLY A 162 -2.07 -2.74 14.82
N THR A 163 -1.66 -1.57 14.32
CA THR A 163 -1.43 -1.34 12.88
C THR A 163 0.02 -0.95 12.59
N TYR A 164 0.58 -1.57 11.56
CA TYR A 164 1.85 -1.20 10.94
C TYR A 164 1.58 -0.58 9.57
N ILE A 165 2.11 0.61 9.30
CA ILE A 165 1.96 1.30 8.01
C ILE A 165 3.34 1.51 7.41
N ALA A 166 3.54 1.05 6.18
CA ALA A 166 4.77 1.23 5.42
C ALA A 166 4.52 1.99 4.12
N TYR A 167 5.44 2.87 3.79
CA TYR A 167 5.45 3.68 2.58
C TYR A 167 6.74 3.42 1.81
N SER A 168 6.65 3.37 0.50
CA SER A 168 7.82 3.15 -0.37
C SER A 168 8.86 4.28 -0.33
N THR A 169 8.46 5.47 0.14
CA THR A 169 9.37 6.62 0.33
C THR A 169 8.95 7.47 1.53
N ALA A 170 9.78 8.44 1.91
CA ALA A 170 9.48 9.39 2.97
C ALA A 170 8.29 10.28 2.60
N PRO A 171 7.55 10.80 3.60
CA PRO A 171 6.44 11.73 3.38
C PRO A 171 6.87 12.93 2.56
N GLY A 172 6.06 13.29 1.56
CA GLY A 172 6.35 14.41 0.67
C GLY A 172 7.38 14.12 -0.44
N GLU A 173 7.95 12.92 -0.48
CA GLU A 173 8.96 12.53 -1.46
C GLU A 173 8.38 11.60 -2.54
N LEU A 174 9.12 11.48 -3.64
CA LEU A 174 8.72 10.64 -4.79
C LEU A 174 9.40 9.28 -4.73
N ALA A 175 8.66 8.22 -5.01
CA ALA A 175 9.22 6.90 -5.23
C ALA A 175 9.78 6.77 -6.66
N ALA A 176 10.94 6.15 -6.79
CA ALA A 176 11.53 5.84 -8.09
C ALA A 176 10.88 4.59 -8.70
N ASP A 177 10.51 4.68 -9.97
CA ASP A 177 10.22 3.51 -10.78
C ASP A 177 11.51 2.75 -11.04
N GLY A 178 11.56 1.48 -10.65
CA GLY A 178 12.68 0.62 -11.01
C GLY A 178 12.71 0.35 -12.52
N THR A 179 13.90 0.10 -13.07
CA THR A 179 14.08 -0.26 -14.50
C THR A 179 13.95 -1.77 -14.75
N GLY A 180 13.66 -2.57 -13.75
CA GLY A 180 13.72 -4.04 -13.79
C GLY A 180 12.38 -4.77 -13.71
N GLY A 181 11.28 -4.14 -14.08
CA GLY A 181 9.93 -4.74 -14.06
C GLY A 181 9.23 -4.68 -12.69
N ASN A 182 9.96 -4.35 -11.62
CA ASN A 182 9.42 -4.08 -10.29
C ASN A 182 9.99 -2.78 -9.74
N SER A 183 9.24 -2.12 -8.85
CA SER A 183 9.76 -1.03 -8.06
C SER A 183 10.92 -1.51 -7.17
N ILE A 184 11.88 -0.62 -6.91
CA ILE A 184 13.02 -0.95 -6.04
C ILE A 184 12.53 -1.33 -4.65
N PHE A 185 11.54 -0.61 -4.11
CA PHE A 185 10.96 -0.88 -2.80
C PHE A 185 10.32 -2.28 -2.74
N THR A 186 9.38 -2.57 -3.64
CA THR A 186 8.66 -3.85 -3.62
C THR A 186 9.59 -5.03 -3.87
N LYS A 187 10.58 -4.90 -4.76
CA LYS A 187 11.57 -5.96 -4.98
C LYS A 187 12.33 -6.30 -3.68
N GLN A 188 12.87 -5.30 -2.99
CA GLN A 188 13.61 -5.52 -1.75
C GLN A 188 12.71 -6.02 -0.62
N LEU A 189 11.49 -5.48 -0.52
CA LEU A 189 10.52 -5.94 0.47
C LEU A 189 10.16 -7.41 0.27
N ALA A 190 9.89 -7.83 -0.97
CA ALA A 190 9.54 -9.21 -1.29
C ALA A 190 10.62 -10.23 -0.88
N GLU A 191 11.89 -9.88 -1.07
CA GLU A 191 13.02 -10.70 -0.62
C GLU A 191 13.07 -10.77 0.91
N ASN A 192 12.90 -9.64 1.61
CA ASN A 192 13.03 -9.56 3.06
C ASN A 192 11.84 -10.16 3.81
N LEU A 193 10.64 -10.15 3.23
CA LEU A 193 9.45 -10.80 3.82
C LEU A 193 9.62 -12.30 4.02
N LEU A 194 10.49 -12.94 3.25
CA LEU A 194 10.75 -14.38 3.32
C LEU A 194 11.92 -14.75 4.23
N VAL A 195 12.55 -13.78 4.88
CA VAL A 195 13.62 -14.05 5.86
C VAL A 195 13.00 -14.56 7.15
N GLU A 196 13.43 -15.75 7.55
CA GLU A 196 12.94 -16.44 8.75
C GLU A 196 13.43 -15.75 10.03
N GLY A 197 12.55 -15.65 11.02
CA GLY A 197 12.90 -15.24 12.40
C GLY A 197 13.17 -13.77 12.61
N ILE A 198 12.89 -12.89 11.64
CA ILE A 198 13.00 -11.43 11.83
C ILE A 198 11.63 -10.78 11.97
N THR A 199 11.55 -9.77 12.83
CA THR A 199 10.31 -9.03 13.06
C THR A 199 9.93 -8.15 11.89
N ILE A 200 8.66 -7.74 11.80
CA ILE A 200 8.19 -6.79 10.77
C ILE A 200 9.02 -5.50 10.78
N GLU A 201 9.40 -5.00 11.95
CA GLU A 201 10.25 -3.82 12.09
C GLU A 201 11.64 -4.04 11.46
N GLU A 202 12.22 -5.22 11.64
CA GLU A 202 13.51 -5.60 11.05
C GLU A 202 13.39 -5.78 9.54
N VAL A 203 12.31 -6.40 9.03
CA VAL A 203 12.02 -6.52 7.59
C VAL A 203 12.02 -5.14 6.94
N PHE A 204 11.26 -4.18 7.47
CA PHE A 204 11.16 -2.85 6.89
C PHE A 204 12.41 -1.98 7.12
N LYS A 205 13.13 -2.17 8.21
CA LYS A 205 14.43 -1.52 8.43
C LYS A 205 15.48 -1.99 7.42
N LEU A 206 15.54 -3.29 7.14
CA LEU A 206 16.43 -3.88 6.15
C LEU A 206 16.07 -3.38 4.75
N THR A 207 14.77 -3.41 4.39
CA THR A 207 14.26 -2.89 3.12
C THR A 207 14.62 -1.41 2.94
N ARG A 208 14.40 -0.58 3.97
CA ARG A 208 14.75 0.85 3.94
C ARG A 208 16.22 1.07 3.63
N ARG A 209 17.12 0.33 4.29
CA ARG A 209 18.56 0.44 4.05
C ARG A 209 18.93 0.06 2.62
N GLN A 210 18.41 -1.05 2.12
CA GLN A 210 18.70 -1.53 0.77
C GLN A 210 18.17 -0.59 -0.31
N VAL A 211 16.96 -0.04 -0.14
CA VAL A 211 16.39 0.96 -1.06
C VAL A 211 17.21 2.25 -1.04
N ALA A 212 17.58 2.75 0.13
CA ALA A 212 18.41 3.95 0.25
C ALA A 212 19.77 3.76 -0.44
N GLU A 213 20.44 2.62 -0.23
CA GLU A 213 21.71 2.28 -0.88
C GLU A 213 21.57 2.23 -2.41
N GLN A 214 20.56 1.53 -2.95
CA GLN A 214 20.35 1.38 -4.39
C GLN A 214 19.95 2.69 -5.08
N THR A 215 19.32 3.61 -4.36
CA THR A 215 18.91 4.92 -4.90
C THR A 215 19.87 6.05 -4.58
N ASN A 216 21.06 5.77 -4.01
CA ASN A 216 21.98 6.78 -3.50
C ASN A 216 21.29 7.79 -2.56
N ASN A 217 20.47 7.30 -1.63
CA ASN A 217 19.66 8.04 -0.66
C ASN A 217 18.59 8.98 -1.27
N LYS A 218 18.23 8.77 -2.53
CA LYS A 218 17.13 9.53 -3.16
C LYS A 218 15.75 9.03 -2.78
N GLN A 219 15.64 7.77 -2.34
CA GLN A 219 14.40 7.18 -1.83
C GLN A 219 14.68 6.50 -0.51
N ILE A 220 13.95 6.91 0.53
CA ILE A 220 14.07 6.35 1.88
C ILE A 220 12.68 5.91 2.33
N PRO A 221 12.38 4.61 2.32
CA PRO A 221 11.12 4.08 2.82
C PRO A 221 10.83 4.50 4.25
N TRP A 222 9.58 4.75 4.55
CA TRP A 222 9.11 5.20 5.84
C TRP A 222 8.12 4.21 6.45
N SER A 223 8.01 4.17 7.77
CA SER A 223 7.01 3.35 8.45
C SER A 223 6.56 4.00 9.75
N SER A 224 5.33 3.66 10.15
CA SER A 224 4.71 4.01 11.43
C SER A 224 4.10 2.76 12.03
N SER A 225 4.28 2.51 13.31
CA SER A 225 3.80 1.31 14.00
C SER A 225 3.10 1.67 15.30
N SER A 226 1.99 0.98 15.57
CA SER A 226 1.30 0.92 16.85
C SER A 226 1.12 -0.52 17.32
N LEU A 227 1.95 -1.44 16.80
CA LEU A 227 1.97 -2.84 17.25
C LEU A 227 2.41 -2.91 18.71
N LEU A 228 1.79 -3.82 19.47
CA LEU A 228 2.15 -4.08 20.88
C LEU A 228 3.05 -5.30 21.03
N ASP A 229 2.93 -6.24 20.10
CA ASP A 229 3.67 -7.50 20.08
C ASP A 229 4.46 -7.62 18.79
N ASP A 230 5.53 -8.43 18.81
CA ASP A 230 6.32 -8.73 17.63
C ASP A 230 5.48 -9.51 16.62
N PHE A 231 5.61 -9.13 15.35
CA PHE A 231 5.01 -9.85 14.22
C PHE A 231 6.10 -10.41 13.32
N TYR A 232 5.92 -11.65 12.88
CA TYR A 232 6.83 -12.36 11.99
C TYR A 232 6.08 -12.84 10.75
N PHE A 233 6.58 -12.53 9.56
CA PHE A 233 6.04 -13.08 8.31
C PHE A 233 6.35 -14.57 8.20
N ILE A 234 7.59 -14.95 8.49
CA ILE A 234 8.09 -16.32 8.55
C ILE A 234 8.73 -16.54 9.93
N GLN A 235 8.31 -17.60 10.63
CA GLN A 235 8.85 -17.99 11.94
C GLN A 235 9.88 -19.09 11.78
#